data_998bf38e88035991567a2bd5b7b854b3
#
_entry.id   998bf38e88035991567a2bd5b7b854b3
#
_cell.length_a   1.000
_cell.length_b   1.000
_cell.length_c   1.000
_cell.angle_alpha   90.00
_cell.angle_beta   90.00
_cell.angle_gamma   90.00
#
_symmetry.space_group_name_H-M   'P 1'
#
loop_
_entity.id
_entity.type
_entity.pdbx_description
1 polymer ?
#
loop_
_entity_poly.entity_id
_entity_poly.type
_entity_poly.pdbx_seq_one_letter_code
_entity_poly.pdbx_strand_id
1 'polypeptide(L)'
;MANEVYANNREISCKAASGKSIAAFPDVCFTPPQTPPMPLGIPIPYPNTGLSKDTTKGTRTIRITRKEVMLKNKSYYKTSYGDEPGRAPKKGIITGKIKGKVYFTSWSMDVKFEGKNVVRHMDLTTHNHGSMPGNTPTWPYLDQMAVSKGEGPCKEDIKKEKDACKDFSPHKPDGPSPCPPDGKPKTQEAANAYADKIGADKCLSARRCQLTPYTPTKGQAGCCPGQTGHHLVEAGSFFDKGRGEGDSKAIKGTTLYNEHKAPCICVEGGNQYHGTHGLMHTYQSNAALSSGAKSTRITFEDDTSARLVSVTYGQAKGFGVAAVGKTFPESGCDPACTEAQLDAYHNQCGIDDQTDCRMIATGYKGDAAQKAADSAVKARSKKLRATSTKSSR
;
A
#
# COMPACT_ATOMS: atom_id res chain seq x y z
N MET A 1 -13.92 -13.21 10.64
CA MET A 1 -12.89 -14.26 10.56
C MET A 1 -12.20 -14.09 9.22
N ALA A 2 -10.90 -14.08 9.21
CA ALA A 2 -10.11 -14.17 7.98
C ALA A 2 -10.31 -15.57 7.40
N ASN A 3 -10.32 -15.67 6.10
CA ASN A 3 -10.56 -16.96 5.43
C ASN A 3 -9.24 -17.60 4.93
N GLU A 4 -8.12 -16.88 5.08
CA GLU A 4 -6.75 -17.36 4.77
C GLU A 4 -6.58 -17.98 3.37
N VAL A 5 -7.39 -17.54 2.40
CA VAL A 5 -7.31 -17.96 1.01
C VAL A 5 -7.06 -16.75 0.13
N TYR A 6 -5.95 -16.76 -0.58
CA TYR A 6 -5.45 -15.57 -1.29
C TYR A 6 -5.33 -15.83 -2.79
N ALA A 7 -5.52 -14.76 -3.57
CA ALA A 7 -5.24 -14.70 -4.99
C ALA A 7 -4.49 -13.39 -5.26
N ASN A 8 -3.30 -13.45 -5.85
CA ASN A 8 -2.44 -12.29 -6.12
C ASN A 8 -2.20 -11.45 -4.84
N ASN A 9 -1.83 -12.12 -3.74
CA ASN A 9 -1.57 -11.54 -2.41
C ASN A 9 -2.75 -10.79 -1.76
N ARG A 10 -3.98 -11.00 -2.27
CA ARG A 10 -5.21 -10.42 -1.71
C ARG A 10 -6.17 -11.52 -1.28
N GLU A 11 -6.79 -11.36 -0.12
CA GLU A 11 -7.80 -12.32 0.35
C GLU A 11 -8.94 -12.44 -0.66
N ILE A 12 -9.32 -13.66 -0.99
CA ILE A 12 -10.46 -13.93 -1.88
C ILE A 12 -11.76 -13.56 -1.16
N SER A 13 -12.57 -12.73 -1.80
CA SER A 13 -13.84 -12.30 -1.26
C SER A 13 -14.85 -13.47 -1.26
N CYS A 14 -15.42 -13.72 -0.11
CA CYS A 14 -16.46 -14.74 0.06
C CYS A 14 -17.51 -14.28 1.07
N LYS A 15 -18.65 -14.98 1.11
CA LYS A 15 -19.75 -14.67 2.02
C LYS A 15 -19.41 -14.80 3.51
N ALA A 16 -18.39 -15.58 3.85
CA ALA A 16 -17.92 -15.74 5.22
C ALA A 16 -16.96 -14.63 5.66
N ALA A 17 -16.42 -13.85 4.71
CA ALA A 17 -15.49 -12.77 5.02
C ALA A 17 -16.17 -11.63 5.79
N SER A 18 -15.39 -10.86 6.53
CA SER A 18 -15.86 -9.65 7.24
C SER A 18 -15.69 -8.38 6.39
N GLY A 19 -15.56 -8.53 5.08
CA GLY A 19 -15.31 -7.44 4.15
C GLY A 19 -16.44 -6.41 4.10
N LYS A 20 -16.05 -5.15 3.96
CA LYS A 20 -16.95 -4.02 3.70
C LYS A 20 -16.51 -3.33 2.42
N SER A 21 -17.48 -2.88 1.63
CA SER A 21 -17.27 -1.97 0.52
C SER A 21 -17.96 -0.66 0.88
N ILE A 22 -17.24 0.45 0.88
CA ILE A 22 -17.77 1.77 1.23
C ILE A 22 -17.64 2.65 -0.01
N ALA A 23 -18.75 3.29 -0.42
CA ALA A 23 -18.74 4.18 -1.59
C ALA A 23 -17.82 5.38 -1.35
N ALA A 24 -16.89 5.62 -2.28
CA ALA A 24 -15.98 6.76 -2.25
C ALA A 24 -16.70 8.08 -2.42
N PHE A 25 -17.68 8.06 -3.30
CA PHE A 25 -18.53 9.19 -3.59
C PHE A 25 -19.92 8.87 -3.07
N PRO A 26 -20.51 9.78 -2.27
CA PRO A 26 -21.84 9.57 -1.75
C PRO A 26 -22.85 9.49 -2.91
N ASP A 27 -23.77 8.52 -2.81
CA ASP A 27 -24.88 8.40 -3.73
C ASP A 27 -25.96 9.42 -3.39
N VAL A 28 -26.32 10.27 -4.32
CA VAL A 28 -27.32 11.31 -4.07
C VAL A 28 -28.71 10.74 -4.27
N CYS A 29 -29.49 10.74 -3.19
CA CYS A 29 -30.88 10.26 -3.21
C CYS A 29 -31.84 11.36 -2.77
N PHE A 30 -33.02 11.41 -3.40
CA PHE A 30 -34.07 12.33 -3.04
C PHE A 30 -34.76 11.88 -1.74
N THR A 31 -34.76 12.81 -0.78
CA THR A 31 -35.21 12.55 0.59
C THR A 31 -36.45 13.38 0.91
N PRO A 32 -37.49 12.85 1.58
CA PRO A 32 -38.61 13.65 2.08
C PRO A 32 -38.15 14.74 3.06
N PRO A 33 -38.89 15.87 3.20
CA PRO A 33 -40.22 16.12 2.66
C PRO A 33 -40.23 16.56 1.18
N GLN A 34 -41.34 16.30 0.51
CA GLN A 34 -41.64 16.91 -0.78
C GLN A 34 -42.46 18.19 -0.56
N THR A 35 -41.99 19.26 -1.13
CA THR A 35 -42.66 20.58 -1.03
C THR A 35 -42.94 21.11 -2.43
N PRO A 36 -43.90 22.05 -2.63
CA PRO A 36 -44.18 22.60 -3.95
C PRO A 36 -42.96 23.11 -4.73
N PRO A 37 -41.96 23.75 -4.11
CA PRO A 37 -40.74 24.16 -4.81
C PRO A 37 -39.76 22.99 -5.02
N MET A 38 -39.90 21.85 -4.31
CA MET A 38 -39.06 20.65 -4.45
C MET A 38 -39.92 19.37 -4.53
N PRO A 39 -40.64 19.17 -5.62
CA PRO A 39 -41.61 18.05 -5.75
C PRO A 39 -40.97 16.67 -5.76
N LEU A 40 -39.67 16.58 -6.07
CA LEU A 40 -38.89 15.33 -6.03
C LEU A 40 -38.32 15.01 -4.64
N GLY A 41 -38.39 15.94 -3.68
CA GLY A 41 -37.71 15.87 -2.40
C GLY A 41 -36.34 16.54 -2.41
N ILE A 42 -35.66 16.51 -1.29
CA ILE A 42 -34.34 17.14 -1.10
C ILE A 42 -33.24 16.17 -1.55
N PRO A 43 -32.36 16.54 -2.49
CA PRO A 43 -31.24 15.68 -2.88
C PRO A 43 -30.18 15.69 -1.77
N ILE A 44 -29.98 14.56 -1.11
CA ILE A 44 -29.01 14.39 0.00
C ILE A 44 -28.00 13.32 -0.42
N PRO A 45 -26.69 13.57 -0.26
CA PRO A 45 -25.64 12.59 -0.48
C PRO A 45 -25.55 11.59 0.69
N TYR A 46 -25.59 10.29 0.39
CA TYR A 46 -25.49 9.20 1.36
C TYR A 46 -24.24 8.37 1.17
N PRO A 47 -23.46 8.08 2.23
CA PRO A 47 -22.31 7.17 2.17
C PRO A 47 -22.82 5.73 2.19
N ASN A 48 -22.82 5.08 1.02
CA ASN A 48 -23.31 3.71 0.90
C ASN A 48 -22.26 2.68 1.34
N THR A 49 -22.71 1.63 2.01
CA THR A 49 -21.87 0.52 2.48
C THR A 49 -22.43 -0.82 2.03
N GLY A 50 -21.60 -1.67 1.42
CA GLY A 50 -21.89 -3.07 1.11
C GLY A 50 -21.17 -4.01 2.07
N LEU A 51 -21.76 -5.16 2.38
CA LEU A 51 -21.20 -6.14 3.31
C LEU A 51 -21.01 -7.50 2.63
N SER A 52 -19.88 -8.14 2.84
CA SER A 52 -19.57 -9.47 2.26
C SER A 52 -20.57 -10.55 2.66
N LYS A 53 -21.18 -10.46 3.84
CA LYS A 53 -22.25 -11.37 4.27
C LYS A 53 -23.46 -11.39 3.33
N ASP A 54 -23.64 -10.31 2.55
CA ASP A 54 -24.74 -10.17 1.59
C ASP A 54 -24.38 -10.70 0.18
N THR A 55 -23.22 -11.38 0.07
CA THR A 55 -22.82 -12.06 -1.16
C THR A 55 -23.94 -13.01 -1.65
N THR A 56 -24.22 -12.92 -2.93
CA THR A 56 -25.16 -13.80 -3.63
C THR A 56 -24.67 -14.16 -5.02
N LYS A 57 -25.14 -15.28 -5.55
CA LYS A 57 -24.71 -15.86 -6.84
C LYS A 57 -23.20 -16.16 -6.90
N GLY A 58 -22.60 -16.59 -5.79
CA GLY A 58 -21.22 -17.05 -5.75
C GLY A 58 -21.00 -18.42 -6.40
N THR A 59 -19.92 -19.07 -6.00
CA THR A 59 -19.58 -20.43 -6.40
C THR A 59 -20.61 -21.44 -5.92
N ARG A 60 -20.76 -22.55 -6.64
CA ARG A 60 -21.67 -23.63 -6.28
C ARG A 60 -20.96 -24.76 -5.51
N THR A 61 -19.80 -25.16 -5.99
CA THR A 61 -19.05 -26.33 -5.50
C THR A 61 -17.86 -25.92 -4.64
N ILE A 62 -17.17 -24.87 -5.01
CA ILE A 62 -16.01 -24.37 -4.26
C ILE A 62 -16.50 -23.44 -3.14
N ARG A 63 -16.06 -23.72 -1.92
CA ARG A 63 -16.45 -22.94 -0.73
C ARG A 63 -15.25 -22.59 0.14
N ILE A 64 -15.21 -21.35 0.61
CA ILE A 64 -14.28 -20.89 1.62
C ILE A 64 -15.05 -20.71 2.92
N THR A 65 -14.57 -21.31 4.00
CA THR A 65 -15.26 -21.32 5.31
C THR A 65 -16.75 -21.74 5.16
N ARG A 66 -16.99 -22.77 4.33
CA ARG A 66 -18.32 -23.35 4.01
C ARG A 66 -19.29 -22.38 3.31
N LYS A 67 -18.84 -21.22 2.84
CA LYS A 67 -19.67 -20.22 2.16
C LYS A 67 -19.21 -20.00 0.73
N GLU A 68 -20.12 -19.49 -0.10
CA GLU A 68 -19.87 -19.18 -1.51
C GLU A 68 -18.80 -18.10 -1.70
N VAL A 69 -18.01 -18.24 -2.77
CA VAL A 69 -16.94 -17.32 -3.15
C VAL A 69 -17.42 -16.40 -4.27
N MET A 70 -16.97 -15.18 -4.29
CA MET A 70 -17.37 -14.20 -5.31
C MET A 70 -16.64 -14.37 -6.63
N LEU A 71 -17.37 -14.24 -7.72
CA LEU A 71 -16.91 -14.46 -9.09
C LEU A 71 -17.20 -13.27 -10.00
N LYS A 72 -16.27 -13.00 -10.92
CA LYS A 72 -16.36 -12.00 -11.99
C LYS A 72 -17.71 -12.04 -12.71
N ASN A 73 -18.36 -10.88 -12.84
CA ASN A 73 -19.59 -10.69 -13.60
C ASN A 73 -20.75 -11.65 -13.23
N LYS A 74 -20.69 -12.24 -12.05
CA LYS A 74 -21.73 -13.19 -11.57
C LYS A 74 -22.21 -12.81 -10.17
N SER A 75 -21.28 -12.61 -9.25
CA SER A 75 -21.59 -12.35 -7.84
C SER A 75 -21.73 -10.85 -7.57
N TYR A 76 -22.51 -10.53 -6.54
CA TYR A 76 -22.71 -9.16 -6.06
C TYR A 76 -23.14 -9.19 -4.60
N TYR A 77 -23.03 -8.08 -3.87
CA TYR A 77 -23.71 -7.93 -2.59
C TYR A 77 -25.14 -7.51 -2.83
N LYS A 78 -26.06 -8.15 -2.14
CA LYS A 78 -27.50 -7.99 -2.35
C LYS A 78 -27.97 -6.56 -2.03
N THR A 79 -27.34 -5.91 -1.05
CA THR A 79 -27.81 -4.63 -0.50
C THR A 79 -26.65 -3.67 -0.29
N SER A 80 -26.86 -2.42 -0.68
CA SER A 80 -26.07 -1.24 -0.31
C SER A 80 -26.81 -0.51 0.79
N TYR A 81 -26.18 -0.31 1.94
CA TYR A 81 -26.77 0.31 3.11
C TYR A 81 -26.33 1.77 3.23
N GLY A 82 -27.17 2.65 3.74
CA GLY A 82 -26.85 4.04 4.05
C GLY A 82 -27.75 5.06 3.39
N ASP A 83 -28.41 4.70 2.29
CA ASP A 83 -29.33 5.56 1.52
C ASP A 83 -30.83 5.35 1.84
N GLU A 84 -31.12 4.64 2.93
CA GLU A 84 -32.50 4.32 3.35
C GLU A 84 -33.40 5.56 3.51
N PRO A 85 -32.92 6.72 3.97
CA PRO A 85 -33.77 7.92 4.06
C PRO A 85 -34.13 8.49 2.68
N GLY A 86 -33.40 8.16 1.62
CA GLY A 86 -33.63 8.61 0.23
C GLY A 86 -34.87 8.01 -0.43
N ARG A 87 -35.99 7.92 0.28
CA ARG A 87 -37.22 7.24 -0.13
C ARG A 87 -38.25 8.10 -0.85
N ALA A 88 -37.91 9.33 -1.23
CA ALA A 88 -38.79 10.13 -2.10
C ALA A 88 -39.03 9.41 -3.43
N PRO A 89 -40.09 9.66 -4.20
CA PRO A 89 -40.51 8.83 -5.33
C PRO A 89 -39.41 8.55 -6.36
N LYS A 90 -38.52 9.50 -6.62
CA LYS A 90 -37.41 9.31 -7.56
C LYS A 90 -36.25 8.47 -6.98
N LYS A 91 -36.11 8.44 -5.64
CA LYS A 91 -35.01 7.74 -4.94
C LYS A 91 -33.62 8.23 -5.40
N GLY A 92 -32.70 7.35 -5.81
CA GLY A 92 -31.39 7.74 -6.35
C GLY A 92 -31.48 8.53 -7.65
N ILE A 93 -30.64 9.55 -7.78
CA ILE A 93 -30.63 10.43 -8.98
C ILE A 93 -30.39 9.64 -10.26
N ILE A 94 -29.42 8.71 -10.23
CA ILE A 94 -28.96 7.97 -11.42
C ILE A 94 -29.76 6.68 -11.59
N THR A 95 -29.84 5.86 -10.56
CA THR A 95 -30.42 4.51 -10.68
C THR A 95 -31.92 4.45 -10.35
N GLY A 96 -32.48 5.47 -9.76
CA GLY A 96 -33.86 5.48 -9.26
C GLY A 96 -34.09 4.46 -8.15
N LYS A 97 -33.04 4.03 -7.44
CA LYS A 97 -33.08 2.99 -6.41
C LYS A 97 -32.46 3.47 -5.11
N ILE A 98 -32.84 2.83 -4.02
CA ILE A 98 -32.16 2.84 -2.74
C ILE A 98 -31.95 1.40 -2.31
N LYS A 99 -30.95 1.13 -1.48
CA LYS A 99 -30.58 -0.23 -1.02
C LYS A 99 -30.28 -1.19 -2.19
N GLY A 100 -29.77 -0.65 -3.29
CA GLY A 100 -29.48 -1.42 -4.50
C GLY A 100 -28.28 -2.36 -4.31
N LYS A 101 -28.00 -3.13 -5.36
CA LYS A 101 -26.89 -4.07 -5.36
C LYS A 101 -25.54 -3.38 -5.41
N VAL A 102 -24.53 -4.05 -4.85
CA VAL A 102 -23.10 -3.66 -4.98
C VAL A 102 -22.47 -4.63 -5.98
N TYR A 103 -21.92 -4.11 -7.06
CA TYR A 103 -21.22 -4.89 -8.08
C TYR A 103 -19.73 -4.67 -8.01
N PHE A 104 -18.96 -5.71 -8.31
CA PHE A 104 -17.51 -5.63 -8.45
C PHE A 104 -17.16 -5.36 -9.90
N THR A 105 -16.22 -4.42 -10.11
CA THR A 105 -15.73 -3.99 -11.42
C THR A 105 -14.29 -4.44 -11.69
N SER A 106 -13.61 -4.98 -10.67
CA SER A 106 -12.31 -5.62 -10.79
C SER A 106 -12.29 -7.01 -10.12
N TRP A 107 -11.28 -7.82 -10.44
CA TRP A 107 -11.13 -9.21 -10.03
C TRP A 107 -9.72 -9.70 -10.32
N SER A 108 -9.35 -10.90 -9.86
CA SER A 108 -8.09 -11.56 -10.22
C SER A 108 -8.00 -11.74 -11.74
N MET A 109 -6.81 -11.54 -12.30
CA MET A 109 -6.56 -11.71 -13.74
C MET A 109 -6.39 -13.18 -14.14
N ASP A 110 -5.85 -13.99 -13.26
CA ASP A 110 -5.38 -15.36 -13.50
C ASP A 110 -6.09 -16.42 -12.65
N VAL A 111 -6.40 -16.13 -11.39
CA VAL A 111 -7.03 -17.11 -10.49
C VAL A 111 -8.52 -17.24 -10.78
N LYS A 112 -8.95 -18.45 -11.13
CA LYS A 112 -10.33 -18.77 -11.50
C LYS A 112 -10.91 -19.88 -10.64
N PHE A 113 -12.15 -19.71 -10.19
CA PHE A 113 -12.97 -20.75 -9.60
C PHE A 113 -14.20 -20.98 -10.48
N GLU A 114 -14.55 -22.23 -10.74
CA GLU A 114 -15.66 -22.60 -11.65
C GLU A 114 -15.58 -21.85 -13.01
N GLY A 115 -14.35 -21.69 -13.54
CA GLY A 115 -14.11 -21.04 -14.83
C GLY A 115 -14.20 -19.52 -14.84
N LYS A 116 -14.49 -18.86 -13.71
CA LYS A 116 -14.58 -17.40 -13.58
C LYS A 116 -13.56 -16.86 -12.61
N ASN A 117 -12.98 -15.69 -12.95
CA ASN A 117 -12.02 -15.02 -12.10
C ASN A 117 -12.62 -14.71 -10.71
N VAL A 118 -11.83 -14.91 -9.67
CA VAL A 118 -12.26 -14.64 -8.29
C VAL A 118 -12.18 -13.14 -7.99
N VAL A 119 -13.13 -12.65 -7.22
CA VAL A 119 -13.10 -11.30 -6.65
C VAL A 119 -12.28 -11.34 -5.38
N ARG A 120 -11.49 -10.31 -5.15
CA ARG A 120 -10.55 -10.23 -4.04
C ARG A 120 -10.85 -9.01 -3.16
N HIS A 121 -10.26 -8.99 -2.01
CA HIS A 121 -10.13 -7.79 -1.20
C HIS A 121 -9.47 -6.69 -2.03
N MET A 122 -9.91 -5.44 -1.89
CA MET A 122 -9.47 -4.27 -2.66
C MET A 122 -9.94 -4.21 -4.13
N ASP A 123 -10.71 -5.15 -4.60
CA ASP A 123 -11.31 -5.04 -5.93
C ASP A 123 -12.42 -3.98 -5.96
N LEU A 124 -12.40 -3.14 -7.00
CA LEU A 124 -13.29 -1.98 -7.13
C LEU A 124 -14.77 -2.37 -7.20
N THR A 125 -15.62 -1.52 -6.63
CA THR A 125 -17.07 -1.75 -6.58
C THR A 125 -17.86 -0.53 -7.05
N THR A 126 -19.11 -0.79 -7.48
CA THR A 126 -20.14 0.23 -7.64
C THR A 126 -21.29 -0.05 -6.69
N HIS A 127 -21.86 0.99 -6.09
CA HIS A 127 -22.94 0.89 -5.12
C HIS A 127 -24.30 1.19 -5.73
N ASN A 128 -25.36 0.92 -4.97
CA ASN A 128 -26.74 1.24 -5.27
C ASN A 128 -27.16 0.94 -6.71
N HIS A 129 -26.94 -0.31 -7.13
CA HIS A 129 -27.31 -0.83 -8.46
C HIS A 129 -26.51 -0.20 -9.62
N GLY A 130 -25.24 0.17 -9.40
CA GLY A 130 -24.38 0.71 -10.44
C GLY A 130 -24.42 2.22 -10.56
N SER A 131 -24.78 2.93 -9.49
CA SER A 131 -24.68 4.41 -9.45
C SER A 131 -23.26 4.84 -9.73
N MET A 132 -23.11 5.79 -10.66
CA MET A 132 -21.78 6.35 -11.03
C MET A 132 -21.69 7.79 -10.50
N PRO A 133 -20.54 8.21 -10.01
CA PRO A 133 -19.24 7.56 -9.90
C PRO A 133 -19.11 6.73 -8.60
N GLY A 134 -19.73 5.59 -8.57
CA GLY A 134 -19.85 4.73 -7.38
C GLY A 134 -18.65 3.85 -7.06
N ASN A 135 -17.46 4.19 -7.53
CA ASN A 135 -16.27 3.43 -7.20
C ASN A 135 -15.87 3.64 -5.75
N THR A 136 -15.61 2.55 -5.07
CA THR A 136 -14.92 2.59 -3.80
C THR A 136 -13.44 2.68 -4.03
N PRO A 137 -12.73 3.68 -3.53
CA PRO A 137 -11.36 3.47 -3.15
C PRO A 137 -11.37 2.41 -2.06
N THR A 138 -10.42 1.53 -2.11
CA THR A 138 -10.10 0.65 -1.03
C THR A 138 -10.00 1.45 0.25
N TRP A 139 -10.72 1.01 1.27
CA TRP A 139 -10.70 1.70 2.55
C TRP A 139 -9.39 1.34 3.28
N PRO A 140 -8.46 2.27 3.49
CA PRO A 140 -7.13 1.96 4.03
C PRO A 140 -7.19 1.24 5.38
N TYR A 141 -8.25 1.47 6.16
CA TYR A 141 -8.42 0.84 7.47
C TYR A 141 -8.83 -0.62 7.43
N LEU A 142 -9.53 -1.07 6.39
CA LEU A 142 -9.89 -2.48 6.26
C LEU A 142 -8.72 -3.29 5.71
N ASP A 143 -7.92 -2.66 4.84
CA ASP A 143 -6.71 -3.26 4.30
C ASP A 143 -5.61 -3.31 5.35
N GLN A 144 -5.46 -2.27 6.18
CA GLN A 144 -4.64 -2.33 7.38
C GLN A 144 -5.16 -3.35 8.39
N MET A 145 -6.46 -3.65 8.45
CA MET A 145 -6.99 -4.68 9.34
C MET A 145 -6.62 -6.10 8.91
N ALA A 146 -6.53 -6.40 7.62
CA ALA A 146 -6.03 -7.69 7.14
C ALA A 146 -4.53 -7.83 7.43
N VAL A 147 -3.74 -6.78 7.19
CA VAL A 147 -2.31 -6.71 7.48
C VAL A 147 -2.06 -6.56 9.00
N SER A 148 -2.82 -5.73 9.71
CA SER A 148 -2.62 -5.43 11.14
C SER A 148 -3.13 -6.51 12.10
N LYS A 149 -3.99 -7.45 11.66
CA LYS A 149 -4.38 -8.61 12.46
C LYS A 149 -3.36 -9.74 12.40
N GLY A 150 -2.22 -9.54 11.73
CA GLY A 150 -1.19 -10.56 11.62
C GLY A 150 -1.60 -11.75 10.76
N GLU A 151 -2.46 -11.51 9.77
CA GLU A 151 -2.88 -12.49 8.77
C GLU A 151 -2.23 -12.16 7.43
N GLY A 152 -1.84 -13.17 6.66
CA GLY A 152 -1.15 -12.99 5.39
C GLY A 152 0.37 -12.82 5.51
N PRO A 153 1.04 -12.31 4.47
CA PRO A 153 2.51 -12.31 4.39
C PRO A 153 3.20 -11.47 5.47
N CYS A 154 2.49 -10.54 6.12
CA CYS A 154 3.04 -9.69 7.18
C CYS A 154 2.86 -10.24 8.60
N LYS A 155 2.31 -11.43 8.77
CA LYS A 155 1.99 -12.00 10.08
C LYS A 155 3.16 -12.01 11.04
N GLU A 156 4.30 -12.50 10.58
CA GLU A 156 5.49 -12.63 11.43
C GLU A 156 6.14 -11.28 11.73
N ASP A 157 6.21 -10.37 10.76
CA ASP A 157 6.76 -9.03 10.95
C ASP A 157 5.90 -8.20 11.92
N ILE A 158 4.57 -8.29 11.80
CA ILE A 158 3.63 -7.61 12.72
C ILE A 158 3.75 -8.18 14.14
N LYS A 159 3.80 -9.50 14.27
CA LYS A 159 3.99 -10.16 15.57
C LYS A 159 5.31 -9.75 16.22
N LYS A 160 6.40 -9.79 15.46
CA LYS A 160 7.72 -9.40 15.90
C LYS A 160 7.76 -7.94 16.38
N GLU A 161 7.14 -7.03 15.64
CA GLU A 161 7.03 -5.62 16.03
C GLU A 161 6.21 -5.46 17.30
N LYS A 162 5.04 -6.07 17.37
CA LYS A 162 4.15 -6.01 18.54
C LYS A 162 4.84 -6.54 19.80
N ASP A 163 5.53 -7.69 19.70
CA ASP A 163 6.22 -8.30 20.83
C ASP A 163 7.41 -7.42 21.28
N ALA A 164 8.16 -6.86 20.33
CA ALA A 164 9.32 -6.02 20.62
C ALA A 164 8.94 -4.63 21.14
N CYS A 165 7.79 -4.09 20.72
CA CYS A 165 7.34 -2.73 21.04
C CYS A 165 6.23 -2.66 22.09
N LYS A 166 5.91 -3.77 22.76
CA LYS A 166 4.78 -3.90 23.71
C LYS A 166 4.75 -2.84 24.83
N ASP A 167 5.92 -2.32 25.22
CA ASP A 167 6.06 -1.35 26.32
C ASP A 167 6.07 0.11 25.83
N PHE A 168 5.97 0.33 24.52
CA PHE A 168 6.02 1.63 23.86
C PHE A 168 4.67 1.99 23.22
N SER A 169 4.45 3.31 23.01
CA SER A 169 3.34 3.79 22.19
C SER A 169 3.54 3.35 20.71
N PRO A 170 2.48 2.92 19.97
CA PRO A 170 1.06 2.91 20.34
C PRO A 170 0.59 1.62 21.03
N HIS A 171 1.42 0.60 21.23
CA HIS A 171 0.98 -0.69 21.81
C HIS A 171 0.63 -0.58 23.29
N LYS A 172 1.32 0.32 24.03
CA LYS A 172 0.99 0.66 25.41
C LYS A 172 0.34 2.05 25.45
N PRO A 173 -0.93 2.16 25.86
CA PRO A 173 -1.52 3.47 26.14
C PRO A 173 -0.63 4.22 27.14
N ASP A 174 -0.36 5.49 26.85
CA ASP A 174 0.54 6.35 27.66
C ASP A 174 2.00 5.85 27.78
N GLY A 175 2.39 4.87 26.97
CA GLY A 175 3.78 4.42 26.87
C GLY A 175 4.68 5.47 26.23
N PRO A 176 6.00 5.46 26.55
CA PRO A 176 6.96 6.36 25.92
C PRO A 176 7.05 6.10 24.42
N SER A 177 7.47 7.11 23.65
CA SER A 177 7.86 6.91 22.26
C SER A 177 9.11 6.03 22.19
N PRO A 178 9.17 5.03 21.31
CA PRO A 178 10.40 4.26 21.09
C PRO A 178 11.47 5.08 20.36
N CYS A 179 11.09 6.19 19.72
CA CYS A 179 12.00 6.99 18.92
C CYS A 179 13.00 7.77 19.79
N PRO A 180 14.31 7.72 19.48
CA PRO A 180 15.27 8.64 20.06
C PRO A 180 14.89 10.10 19.76
N PRO A 181 15.16 11.04 20.68
CA PRO A 181 14.83 12.45 20.50
C PRO A 181 15.74 13.16 19.48
N ASP A 182 16.77 12.48 19.00
CA ASP A 182 17.77 13.06 18.10
C ASP A 182 17.14 13.50 16.76
N GLY A 183 17.52 14.66 16.28
CA GLY A 183 17.13 15.17 14.97
C GLY A 183 17.91 14.52 13.81
N LYS A 184 17.58 14.89 12.57
CA LYS A 184 18.20 14.31 11.35
C LYS A 184 19.72 14.52 11.35
N PRO A 185 20.51 13.44 11.19
CA PRO A 185 21.97 13.52 11.12
C PRO A 185 22.43 14.25 9.85
N LYS A 186 23.38 15.18 10.00
CA LYS A 186 23.89 16.02 8.90
C LYS A 186 25.14 15.45 8.23
N THR A 187 25.86 14.56 8.91
CA THR A 187 27.11 13.95 8.38
C THR A 187 26.96 12.44 8.20
N GLN A 188 27.84 11.85 7.42
CA GLN A 188 27.89 10.39 7.20
C GLN A 188 28.13 9.64 8.52
N GLU A 189 29.04 10.14 9.37
CA GLU A 189 29.39 9.52 10.65
C GLU A 189 28.21 9.55 11.61
N ALA A 190 27.52 10.70 11.70
CA ALA A 190 26.32 10.85 12.53
C ALA A 190 25.19 9.95 12.02
N ALA A 191 25.02 9.83 10.71
CA ALA A 191 24.02 8.94 10.12
C ALA A 191 24.30 7.46 10.42
N ASN A 192 25.58 7.06 10.34
CA ASN A 192 26.00 5.70 10.68
C ASN A 192 25.81 5.41 12.19
N ALA A 193 26.18 6.35 13.05
CA ALA A 193 25.99 6.21 14.50
C ALA A 193 24.52 6.11 14.88
N TYR A 194 23.65 6.89 14.21
CA TYR A 194 22.21 6.81 14.41
C TYR A 194 21.64 5.49 13.91
N ALA A 195 22.10 5.00 12.74
CA ALA A 195 21.71 3.69 12.20
C ALA A 195 22.10 2.53 13.13
N ASP A 196 23.27 2.60 13.77
CA ASP A 196 23.70 1.64 14.77
C ASP A 196 22.77 1.65 16.01
N LYS A 197 22.40 2.85 16.48
CA LYS A 197 21.48 3.03 17.61
C LYS A 197 20.10 2.43 17.31
N ILE A 198 19.54 2.73 16.12
CA ILE A 198 18.24 2.18 15.67
C ILE A 198 18.30 0.66 15.47
N GLY A 199 19.36 0.15 14.82
CA GLY A 199 19.52 -1.28 14.56
C GLY A 199 19.75 -2.13 15.82
N ALA A 200 20.30 -1.52 16.89
CA ALA A 200 20.51 -2.17 18.18
C ALA A 200 19.22 -2.25 19.01
N ASP A 201 18.25 -1.38 18.78
CA ASP A 201 16.97 -1.38 19.47
C ASP A 201 16.02 -2.39 18.82
N LYS A 202 15.51 -3.33 19.59
CA LYS A 202 14.65 -4.42 19.09
C LYS A 202 13.33 -3.92 18.54
N CYS A 203 12.71 -2.92 19.20
CA CYS A 203 11.44 -2.35 18.75
C CYS A 203 11.63 -1.57 17.45
N LEU A 204 12.62 -0.68 17.37
CA LEU A 204 12.86 0.15 16.18
C LEU A 204 13.33 -0.69 14.98
N SER A 205 14.15 -1.73 15.23
CA SER A 205 14.56 -2.69 14.20
C SER A 205 13.37 -3.46 13.64
N ALA A 206 12.43 -3.91 14.48
CA ALA A 206 11.21 -4.59 14.05
C ALA A 206 10.23 -3.64 13.32
N ARG A 207 10.05 -2.41 13.83
CA ARG A 207 9.21 -1.38 13.18
C ARG A 207 9.65 -1.03 11.77
N ARG A 208 10.92 -1.19 11.43
CA ARG A 208 11.44 -0.93 10.09
C ARG A 208 10.75 -1.75 9.01
N CYS A 209 10.26 -2.95 9.33
CA CYS A 209 9.54 -3.80 8.41
C CYS A 209 8.11 -3.31 8.09
N GLN A 210 7.64 -2.29 8.80
CA GLN A 210 6.36 -1.65 8.54
C GLN A 210 6.59 -0.35 7.76
N LEU A 211 6.13 -0.33 6.52
CA LEU A 211 6.24 0.85 5.68
C LEU A 211 5.29 1.95 6.19
N THR A 212 5.72 3.19 6.08
CA THR A 212 4.94 4.35 6.51
C THR A 212 4.73 5.31 5.35
N PRO A 213 3.66 6.13 5.34
CA PRO A 213 3.54 7.20 4.36
C PRO A 213 4.75 8.13 4.40
N TYR A 214 5.18 8.63 3.25
CA TYR A 214 6.30 9.59 3.18
C TYR A 214 6.06 10.84 4.04
N THR A 215 4.83 11.37 4.00
CA THR A 215 4.38 12.47 4.87
C THR A 215 3.20 11.99 5.71
N PRO A 216 3.44 11.44 6.91
CA PRO A 216 2.35 10.97 7.77
C PRO A 216 1.44 12.12 8.18
N THR A 217 0.13 11.88 8.18
CA THR A 217 -0.85 12.79 8.75
C THR A 217 -1.00 12.54 10.26
N LYS A 218 -1.67 13.46 10.97
CA LYS A 218 -1.88 13.35 12.41
C LYS A 218 -2.51 11.99 12.77
N GLY A 219 -1.85 11.25 13.64
CA GLY A 219 -2.29 9.93 14.09
C GLY A 219 -1.78 8.74 13.26
N GLN A 220 -1.08 8.98 12.16
CA GLN A 220 -0.38 7.93 11.41
C GLN A 220 1.02 7.67 11.98
N ALA A 221 1.44 6.41 11.92
CA ALA A 221 2.82 6.05 12.20
C ALA A 221 3.76 6.66 11.15
N GLY A 222 4.90 7.13 11.59
CA GLY A 222 5.93 7.72 10.74
C GLY A 222 7.32 7.33 11.18
N CYS A 223 8.31 7.80 10.46
CA CYS A 223 9.71 7.62 10.81
C CYS A 223 10.07 8.43 12.07
N CYS A 224 11.04 7.95 12.83
CA CYS A 224 11.57 8.71 13.97
C CYS A 224 12.18 10.04 13.52
N PRO A 225 12.26 11.06 14.40
CA PRO A 225 12.74 12.41 14.02
C PRO A 225 14.12 12.43 13.33
N GLY A 226 15.02 11.52 13.69
CA GLY A 226 16.33 11.36 13.06
C GLY A 226 16.34 10.56 11.76
N GLN A 227 15.20 10.04 11.31
CA GLN A 227 15.07 9.24 10.09
C GLN A 227 14.43 10.03 8.95
N THR A 228 14.55 9.49 7.75
CA THR A 228 13.90 9.97 6.52
C THR A 228 13.14 8.83 5.89
N GLY A 229 11.94 9.09 5.37
CA GLY A 229 11.22 8.14 4.54
C GLY A 229 11.95 7.94 3.20
N HIS A 230 12.15 6.69 2.81
CA HIS A 230 12.76 6.33 1.53
C HIS A 230 11.77 5.50 0.72
N HIS A 231 11.43 5.97 -0.49
CA HIS A 231 10.55 5.28 -1.41
C HIS A 231 11.24 4.03 -1.98
N LEU A 232 10.63 2.86 -1.80
CA LEU A 232 11.16 1.60 -2.34
C LEU A 232 10.95 1.50 -3.86
N VAL A 233 9.95 2.20 -4.39
CA VAL A 233 9.83 2.54 -5.80
C VAL A 233 10.02 4.05 -5.88
N GLU A 234 11.05 4.50 -6.57
CA GLU A 234 11.42 5.92 -6.63
C GLU A 234 10.23 6.78 -7.09
N ALA A 235 9.90 7.84 -6.35
CA ALA A 235 8.71 8.67 -6.64
C ALA A 235 8.67 9.21 -8.07
N GLY A 236 9.84 9.57 -8.61
CA GLY A 236 9.96 10.04 -9.98
C GLY A 236 9.77 8.95 -11.06
N SER A 237 9.62 7.67 -10.67
CA SER A 237 9.42 6.58 -11.64
C SER A 237 8.09 6.65 -12.36
N PHE A 238 7.13 7.39 -11.83
CA PHE A 238 5.79 7.54 -12.38
C PHE A 238 5.61 8.79 -13.25
N PHE A 239 6.71 9.51 -13.53
CA PHE A 239 6.71 10.75 -14.29
C PHE A 239 7.80 10.77 -15.36
N ASP A 240 7.60 11.61 -16.40
CA ASP A 240 8.60 11.81 -17.46
C ASP A 240 9.90 12.43 -16.93
N LYS A 241 9.77 13.34 -15.98
CA LYS A 241 10.86 14.02 -15.27
C LYS A 241 10.46 14.37 -13.84
N GLY A 242 11.41 14.75 -12.99
CA GLY A 242 11.14 15.16 -11.61
C GLY A 242 10.37 14.12 -10.78
N ARG A 243 9.48 14.59 -9.93
CA ARG A 243 8.65 13.79 -9.00
C ARG A 243 7.17 14.16 -9.03
N GLY A 244 6.68 14.72 -10.15
CA GLY A 244 5.29 15.16 -10.30
C GLY A 244 5.07 16.63 -10.00
N GLU A 245 6.13 17.43 -9.93
CA GLU A 245 6.08 18.88 -9.72
C GLU A 245 6.18 19.67 -11.04
N GLY A 246 5.60 20.86 -11.06
CA GLY A 246 5.65 21.76 -12.21
C GLY A 246 5.00 21.18 -13.47
N ASP A 247 5.74 21.20 -14.57
CA ASP A 247 5.32 20.70 -15.89
C ASP A 247 5.63 19.21 -16.12
N SER A 248 5.83 18.46 -15.05
CA SER A 248 6.06 17.02 -15.07
C SER A 248 4.80 16.28 -15.49
N LYS A 249 4.93 15.32 -16.42
CA LYS A 249 3.81 14.53 -16.96
C LYS A 249 3.77 13.16 -16.31
N ALA A 250 2.62 12.79 -15.78
CA ALA A 250 2.42 11.44 -15.27
C ALA A 250 2.42 10.41 -16.40
N ILE A 251 3.00 9.26 -16.17
CA ILE A 251 2.90 8.10 -17.05
C ILE A 251 1.44 7.64 -17.07
N LYS A 252 0.94 7.24 -18.24
CA LYS A 252 -0.46 6.85 -18.42
C LYS A 252 -0.86 5.72 -17.45
N GLY A 253 -1.93 5.94 -16.72
CA GLY A 253 -2.43 5.03 -15.66
C GLY A 253 -1.84 5.27 -14.27
N THR A 254 -0.98 6.28 -14.08
CA THR A 254 -0.37 6.56 -12.76
C THR A 254 -0.82 7.88 -12.13
N THR A 255 -1.85 8.52 -12.65
CA THR A 255 -2.36 9.85 -12.22
C THR A 255 -2.75 9.91 -10.75
N LEU A 256 -3.19 8.79 -10.18
CA LEU A 256 -3.60 8.72 -8.78
C LEU A 256 -2.42 8.56 -7.81
N TYR A 257 -1.20 8.39 -8.33
CA TYR A 257 -0.02 8.30 -7.49
C TYR A 257 0.26 9.63 -6.78
N ASN A 258 0.50 9.53 -5.49
CA ASN A 258 0.86 10.68 -4.64
C ASN A 258 2.05 10.30 -3.76
N GLU A 259 3.20 10.92 -3.98
CA GLU A 259 4.44 10.61 -3.25
C GLU A 259 4.32 10.76 -1.74
N HIS A 260 3.52 11.74 -1.26
CA HIS A 260 3.34 11.98 0.17
C HIS A 260 2.60 10.84 0.88
N LYS A 261 1.77 10.11 0.15
CA LYS A 261 1.01 8.96 0.66
C LYS A 261 1.70 7.63 0.38
N ALA A 262 2.67 7.61 -0.53
CA ALA A 262 3.36 6.40 -0.93
C ALA A 262 4.13 5.76 0.24
N PRO A 263 4.12 4.42 0.33
CA PRO A 263 4.79 3.70 1.41
C PRO A 263 6.30 3.79 1.31
N CYS A 264 6.92 4.16 2.43
CA CYS A 264 8.36 4.36 2.58
C CYS A 264 8.92 3.52 3.71
N ILE A 265 10.17 3.09 3.57
CA ILE A 265 10.95 2.54 4.68
C ILE A 265 11.70 3.68 5.39
N CYS A 266 11.81 3.58 6.71
CA CYS A 266 12.55 4.56 7.48
C CYS A 266 14.07 4.28 7.45
N VAL A 267 14.84 5.27 7.02
CA VAL A 267 16.29 5.18 6.83
C VAL A 267 17.02 6.34 7.53
N GLU A 268 18.28 6.17 7.80
CA GLU A 268 19.16 7.18 8.43
C GLU A 268 20.04 7.85 7.37
N GLY A 269 20.07 9.15 7.40
CA GLY A 269 20.79 10.02 6.46
C GLY A 269 19.87 11.03 5.79
N GLY A 270 20.35 12.28 5.68
CA GLY A 270 19.57 13.40 5.13
C GLY A 270 19.54 13.46 3.60
N ASN A 271 20.29 12.61 2.91
CA ASN A 271 20.37 12.56 1.44
C ASN A 271 20.73 11.16 0.94
N GLN A 272 20.67 10.96 -0.37
CA GLN A 272 20.91 9.70 -1.08
C GLN A 272 22.34 9.15 -1.02
N TYR A 273 23.23 9.78 -0.27
CA TYR A 273 24.64 9.39 -0.16
C TYR A 273 25.05 9.03 1.28
N HIS A 274 24.25 9.41 2.27
CA HIS A 274 24.60 9.25 3.68
C HIS A 274 23.85 8.13 4.38
N GLY A 275 24.54 7.43 5.28
CA GLY A 275 23.95 6.42 6.16
C GLY A 275 23.27 5.27 5.41
N THR A 276 22.24 4.72 6.02
CA THR A 276 21.45 3.66 5.39
C THR A 276 20.59 4.16 4.22
N HIS A 277 20.31 5.46 4.16
CA HIS A 277 19.66 6.09 3.01
C HIS A 277 20.55 5.96 1.75
N GLY A 278 21.83 6.27 1.89
CA GLY A 278 22.82 6.09 0.81
C GLY A 278 23.00 4.62 0.41
N LEU A 279 22.96 3.69 1.37
CA LEU A 279 23.03 2.25 1.08
C LEU A 279 21.82 1.78 0.28
N MET A 280 20.60 2.19 0.65
CA MET A 280 19.38 1.87 -0.09
C MET A 280 19.48 2.33 -1.55
N HIS A 281 19.79 3.60 -1.78
CA HIS A 281 19.97 4.14 -3.13
C HIS A 281 21.07 3.43 -3.91
N THR A 282 22.17 3.04 -3.28
CA THR A 282 23.27 2.30 -3.93
C THR A 282 22.79 0.91 -4.39
N TYR A 283 22.10 0.16 -3.54
CA TYR A 283 21.58 -1.16 -3.90
C TYR A 283 20.51 -1.11 -4.97
N GLN A 284 19.53 -0.19 -4.86
CA GLN A 284 18.49 -0.02 -5.87
C GLN A 284 19.06 0.39 -7.23
N SER A 285 19.99 1.38 -7.24
CA SER A 285 20.60 1.86 -8.47
C SER A 285 21.40 0.77 -9.19
N ASN A 286 22.19 0.00 -8.46
CA ASN A 286 22.96 -1.07 -9.05
C ASN A 286 22.07 -2.21 -9.56
N ALA A 287 20.98 -2.55 -8.86
CA ALA A 287 20.00 -3.50 -9.33
C ALA A 287 19.30 -3.01 -10.61
N ALA A 288 18.89 -1.74 -10.64
CA ALA A 288 18.27 -1.13 -11.82
C ALA A 288 19.21 -1.12 -13.04
N LEU A 289 20.45 -0.72 -12.86
CA LEU A 289 21.46 -0.70 -13.94
C LEU A 289 21.80 -2.11 -14.45
N SER A 290 21.78 -3.11 -13.57
CA SER A 290 22.05 -4.51 -13.93
C SER A 290 20.83 -5.23 -14.54
N SER A 291 19.65 -4.59 -14.54
CA SER A 291 18.40 -5.21 -15.04
C SER A 291 18.35 -5.38 -16.56
N GLY A 292 19.26 -4.73 -17.29
CA GLY A 292 19.24 -4.69 -18.75
C GLY A 292 18.10 -3.83 -19.32
N ALA A 293 17.56 -2.91 -18.52
CA ALA A 293 16.50 -1.97 -18.93
C ALA A 293 16.87 -1.24 -20.24
N LYS A 294 15.89 -1.12 -21.11
CA LYS A 294 16.06 -0.50 -22.44
C LYS A 294 15.24 0.77 -22.55
N SER A 295 15.61 1.63 -23.51
CA SER A 295 14.80 2.78 -23.86
C SER A 295 13.57 2.33 -24.64
N THR A 296 12.40 2.50 -24.05
CA THR A 296 11.10 2.19 -24.65
C THR A 296 10.27 3.46 -24.85
N ARG A 297 9.21 3.35 -25.64
CA ARG A 297 8.26 4.44 -25.85
C ARG A 297 7.23 4.40 -24.72
N ILE A 298 7.21 5.43 -23.89
CA ILE A 298 6.26 5.61 -22.78
C ILE A 298 5.22 6.65 -23.19
N THR A 299 3.96 6.36 -22.94
CA THR A 299 2.84 7.28 -23.15
C THR A 299 2.47 7.95 -21.83
N PHE A 300 2.16 9.23 -21.86
CA PHE A 300 1.75 10.03 -20.70
C PHE A 300 0.24 10.26 -20.70
N GLU A 301 -0.29 10.80 -19.61
CA GLU A 301 -1.72 11.06 -19.44
C GLU A 301 -2.29 12.07 -20.46
N ASP A 302 -1.47 12.96 -21.00
CA ASP A 302 -1.84 13.89 -22.06
C ASP A 302 -1.75 13.28 -23.47
N ASP A 303 -1.65 11.95 -23.58
CA ASP A 303 -1.46 11.16 -24.80
C ASP A 303 -0.18 11.50 -25.61
N THR A 304 0.71 12.33 -25.07
CA THR A 304 2.06 12.49 -25.63
C THR A 304 2.93 11.28 -25.27
N SER A 305 4.05 11.12 -25.94
CA SER A 305 4.99 10.02 -25.63
C SER A 305 6.43 10.44 -25.83
N ALA A 306 7.31 9.83 -25.05
CA ALA A 306 8.76 9.97 -25.16
C ALA A 306 9.46 8.62 -25.03
N ARG A 307 10.72 8.56 -25.47
CA ARG A 307 11.59 7.41 -25.21
C ARG A 307 12.31 7.60 -23.89
N LEU A 308 12.03 6.73 -22.93
CA LEU A 308 12.67 6.72 -21.62
C LEU A 308 13.28 5.35 -21.35
N VAL A 309 14.37 5.29 -20.60
CA VAL A 309 14.81 4.02 -20.04
C VAL A 309 13.77 3.59 -19.01
N SER A 310 13.17 2.45 -19.21
CA SER A 310 12.02 1.99 -18.44
C SER A 310 12.18 0.57 -17.91
N VAL A 311 11.47 0.32 -16.85
CA VAL A 311 11.24 -0.97 -16.20
C VAL A 311 9.76 -1.09 -15.89
N THR A 312 9.27 -2.27 -15.55
CA THR A 312 7.91 -2.38 -15.00
C THR A 312 7.90 -2.04 -13.51
N TYR A 313 6.72 -1.69 -12.97
CA TYR A 313 6.55 -1.51 -11.52
C TYR A 313 7.00 -2.75 -10.74
N GLY A 314 6.67 -3.97 -11.21
CA GLY A 314 7.11 -5.21 -10.57
C GLY A 314 8.64 -5.31 -10.48
N GLN A 315 9.38 -4.89 -11.53
CA GLN A 315 10.83 -4.83 -11.49
C GLN A 315 11.35 -3.76 -10.52
N ALA A 316 10.80 -2.54 -10.59
CA ALA A 316 11.20 -1.45 -9.69
C ALA A 316 10.93 -1.79 -8.22
N LYS A 317 9.78 -2.41 -7.92
CA LYS A 317 9.42 -2.96 -6.60
C LYS A 317 10.45 -4.00 -6.14
N GLY A 318 10.81 -4.95 -7.01
CA GLY A 318 11.81 -5.98 -6.71
C GLY A 318 13.18 -5.39 -6.35
N PHE A 319 13.61 -4.30 -7.00
CA PHE A 319 14.86 -3.61 -6.64
C PHE A 319 14.80 -3.03 -5.22
N GLY A 320 13.68 -2.38 -4.88
CA GLY A 320 13.47 -1.81 -3.55
C GLY A 320 13.43 -2.87 -2.46
N VAL A 321 12.67 -3.94 -2.66
CA VAL A 321 12.54 -5.05 -1.70
C VAL A 321 13.88 -5.75 -1.47
N ALA A 322 14.61 -6.04 -2.53
CA ALA A 322 15.95 -6.62 -2.42
C ALA A 322 16.94 -5.70 -1.69
N ALA A 323 16.83 -4.38 -1.90
CA ALA A 323 17.66 -3.40 -1.20
C ALA A 323 17.37 -3.37 0.30
N VAL A 324 16.13 -3.56 0.75
CA VAL A 324 15.76 -3.68 2.17
C VAL A 324 16.52 -4.83 2.82
N GLY A 325 16.44 -6.03 2.27
CA GLY A 325 17.12 -7.21 2.82
C GLY A 325 18.64 -7.06 2.88
N LYS A 326 19.24 -6.40 1.87
CA LYS A 326 20.68 -6.13 1.84
C LYS A 326 21.07 -5.05 2.85
N THR A 327 20.28 -3.99 2.98
CA THR A 327 20.62 -2.85 3.85
C THR A 327 20.36 -3.16 5.32
N PHE A 328 19.33 -3.92 5.65
CA PHE A 328 18.85 -4.16 7.01
C PHE A 328 18.74 -5.65 7.37
N PRO A 329 19.82 -6.44 7.23
CA PRO A 329 19.75 -7.86 7.55
C PRO A 329 19.42 -8.13 9.04
N GLU A 330 19.71 -7.17 9.94
CA GLU A 330 19.37 -7.23 11.35
C GLU A 330 17.85 -7.12 11.61
N SER A 331 17.12 -6.40 10.77
CA SER A 331 15.68 -6.25 10.88
C SER A 331 14.93 -7.50 10.44
N GLY A 332 15.50 -8.26 9.49
CA GLY A 332 14.94 -9.54 9.03
C GLY A 332 13.51 -9.38 8.53
N CYS A 333 13.26 -8.33 7.73
CA CYS A 333 11.94 -8.08 7.15
C CYS A 333 11.61 -9.16 6.11
N ASP A 334 10.38 -9.65 6.12
CA ASP A 334 9.89 -10.57 5.10
C ASP A 334 9.72 -9.83 3.76
N PRO A 335 10.42 -10.26 2.68
CA PRO A 335 10.24 -9.68 1.35
C PRO A 335 8.78 -9.69 0.89
N ALA A 336 8.05 -10.78 1.14
CA ALA A 336 6.64 -10.89 0.74
C ALA A 336 5.74 -9.90 1.51
N CYS A 337 6.06 -9.61 2.78
CA CYS A 337 5.39 -8.56 3.53
C CYS A 337 5.68 -7.17 2.95
N THR A 338 6.95 -6.89 2.63
CA THR A 338 7.34 -5.61 2.04
C THR A 338 6.66 -5.38 0.69
N GLU A 339 6.61 -6.40 -0.17
CA GLU A 339 5.89 -6.37 -1.45
C GLU A 339 4.40 -6.12 -1.26
N ALA A 340 3.75 -6.85 -0.34
CA ALA A 340 2.33 -6.69 -0.07
C ALA A 340 1.96 -5.28 0.41
N GLN A 341 2.83 -4.64 1.20
CA GLN A 341 2.63 -3.26 1.65
C GLN A 341 2.77 -2.25 0.49
N LEU A 342 3.70 -2.48 -0.43
CA LEU A 342 3.85 -1.67 -1.64
C LEU A 342 2.65 -1.82 -2.55
N ASP A 343 2.24 -3.06 -2.83
CA ASP A 343 1.11 -3.36 -3.70
C ASP A 343 -0.21 -2.83 -3.12
N ALA A 344 -0.35 -2.83 -1.81
CA ALA A 344 -1.53 -2.28 -1.13
C ALA A 344 -1.79 -0.82 -1.50
N TYR A 345 -0.76 -0.01 -1.67
CA TYR A 345 -0.88 1.38 -2.09
C TYR A 345 -0.92 1.54 -3.61
N HIS A 346 0.05 0.97 -4.32
CA HIS A 346 0.22 1.22 -5.76
C HIS A 346 -0.95 0.66 -6.58
N ASN A 347 -1.47 -0.49 -6.20
CA ASN A 347 -2.67 -1.04 -6.85
C ASN A 347 -3.92 -0.15 -6.66
N GLN A 348 -4.01 0.59 -5.55
CA GLN A 348 -5.07 1.60 -5.36
C GLN A 348 -4.94 2.77 -6.33
N CYS A 349 -3.71 3.06 -6.72
CA CYS A 349 -3.43 4.09 -7.72
C CYS A 349 -3.58 3.58 -9.17
N GLY A 350 -4.04 2.33 -9.37
CA GLY A 350 -4.16 1.71 -10.69
C GLY A 350 -2.84 1.15 -11.24
N ILE A 351 -1.78 1.13 -10.42
CA ILE A 351 -0.44 0.68 -10.77
C ILE A 351 -0.31 -0.81 -10.42
N ASP A 352 -0.05 -1.65 -11.39
CA ASP A 352 0.18 -3.09 -11.24
C ASP A 352 1.59 -3.49 -11.71
N ASP A 353 1.97 -4.77 -11.55
CA ASP A 353 3.30 -5.28 -11.87
C ASP A 353 3.73 -5.05 -13.34
N GLN A 354 2.80 -4.82 -14.26
CA GLN A 354 3.06 -4.58 -15.67
C GLN A 354 3.07 -3.09 -16.03
N THR A 355 2.74 -2.22 -15.11
CA THR A 355 2.72 -0.77 -15.35
C THR A 355 4.13 -0.28 -15.65
N ASP A 356 4.28 0.46 -16.75
CA ASP A 356 5.55 1.06 -17.14
C ASP A 356 6.00 2.12 -16.14
N CYS A 357 7.26 2.08 -15.79
CA CYS A 357 7.92 3.02 -14.90
C CYS A 357 9.21 3.54 -15.53
N ARG A 358 9.49 4.83 -15.35
CA ARG A 358 10.81 5.37 -15.69
C ARG A 358 11.85 4.77 -14.75
N MET A 359 12.91 4.18 -15.29
CA MET A 359 14.02 3.69 -14.49
C MET A 359 14.79 4.86 -13.88
N ILE A 360 14.92 4.84 -12.56
CA ILE A 360 15.71 5.83 -11.81
C ILE A 360 16.87 5.10 -11.14
N ALA A 361 18.03 5.69 -11.24
CA ALA A 361 19.24 5.24 -10.55
C ALA A 361 19.95 6.46 -9.96
N THR A 362 19.80 6.63 -8.63
CA THR A 362 20.41 7.70 -7.84
C THR A 362 21.39 7.12 -6.81
N GLY A 363 22.28 7.90 -6.25
CA GLY A 363 23.30 7.40 -5.33
C GLY A 363 24.56 6.88 -6.04
N TYR A 364 25.35 6.08 -5.33
CA TYR A 364 26.60 5.53 -5.85
C TYR A 364 26.32 4.33 -6.75
N LYS A 365 27.14 4.19 -7.82
CA LYS A 365 26.92 3.19 -8.90
C LYS A 365 28.18 2.40 -9.19
N GLY A 366 27.96 1.19 -9.73
CA GLY A 366 29.02 0.29 -10.17
C GLY A 366 29.58 -0.63 -9.08
N ASP A 367 30.42 -1.58 -9.49
CA ASP A 367 30.91 -2.67 -8.65
C ASP A 367 31.67 -2.18 -7.40
N ALA A 368 32.46 -1.12 -7.53
CA ALA A 368 33.18 -0.55 -6.41
C ALA A 368 32.23 0.00 -5.33
N ALA A 369 31.18 0.69 -5.76
CA ALA A 369 30.15 1.20 -4.85
C ALA A 369 29.36 0.05 -4.17
N GLN A 370 29.05 -0.99 -4.94
CA GLN A 370 28.38 -2.18 -4.41
C GLN A 370 29.23 -2.87 -3.34
N LYS A 371 30.51 -3.11 -3.61
CA LYS A 371 31.46 -3.71 -2.65
C LYS A 371 31.64 -2.84 -1.39
N ALA A 372 31.67 -1.52 -1.55
CA ALA A 372 31.75 -0.59 -0.41
C ALA A 372 30.50 -0.67 0.44
N ALA A 373 29.30 -0.72 -0.16
CA ALA A 373 28.04 -0.88 0.54
C ALA A 373 27.97 -2.22 1.30
N ASP A 374 28.34 -3.33 0.66
CA ASP A 374 28.40 -4.66 1.29
C ASP A 374 29.34 -4.67 2.50
N SER A 375 30.51 -4.03 2.37
CA SER A 375 31.48 -3.91 3.47
C SER A 375 30.93 -3.09 4.63
N ALA A 376 30.23 -1.98 4.35
CA ALA A 376 29.62 -1.13 5.37
C ALA A 376 28.52 -1.89 6.14
N VAL A 377 27.64 -2.62 5.43
CA VAL A 377 26.59 -3.43 6.05
C VAL A 377 27.20 -4.56 6.90
N LYS A 378 28.23 -5.24 6.41
CA LYS A 378 28.93 -6.29 7.15
C LYS A 378 29.57 -5.75 8.45
N ALA A 379 30.21 -4.57 8.37
CA ALA A 379 30.80 -3.91 9.55
C ALA A 379 29.73 -3.55 10.59
N ARG A 380 28.59 -2.96 10.15
CA ARG A 380 27.45 -2.65 11.01
C ARG A 380 26.89 -3.89 11.68
N SER A 381 26.61 -4.94 10.91
CA SER A 381 26.08 -6.20 11.42
C SER A 381 26.99 -6.85 12.48
N LYS A 382 28.31 -6.78 12.28
CA LYS A 382 29.29 -7.24 13.28
C LYS A 382 29.21 -6.43 14.57
N LYS A 383 29.09 -5.12 14.47
CA LYS A 383 28.96 -4.20 15.62
C LYS A 383 27.69 -4.47 16.41
N LEU A 384 26.55 -4.63 15.74
CA LEU A 384 25.26 -4.91 16.36
C LEU A 384 25.25 -6.26 17.13
N ARG A 385 25.86 -7.30 16.57
CA ARG A 385 26.02 -8.60 17.28
C ARG A 385 26.87 -8.48 18.54
N ALA A 386 27.95 -7.69 18.48
CA ALA A 386 28.82 -7.48 19.65
C ALA A 386 28.12 -6.70 20.79
N THR A 387 27.18 -5.80 20.44
CA THR A 387 26.37 -5.06 21.43
C THR A 387 25.32 -5.95 22.09
N SER A 388 24.67 -6.82 21.32
CA SER A 388 23.67 -7.75 21.81
C SER A 388 24.22 -8.76 22.84
N THR A 389 25.44 -9.26 22.64
CA THR A 389 26.11 -10.19 23.58
C THR A 389 26.54 -9.54 24.90
N LYS A 390 26.74 -8.21 24.93
CA LYS A 390 27.08 -7.47 26.17
C LYS A 390 25.85 -7.15 27.03
N SER A 391 24.67 -7.06 26.44
CA SER A 391 23.41 -6.77 27.14
C SER A 391 22.78 -8.01 27.77
N SER A 392 23.24 -9.20 27.44
CA SER A 392 22.76 -10.49 27.96
C SER A 392 23.68 -11.08 29.07
N ARG A 393 24.67 -10.37 29.48
CA ARG A 393 25.53 -10.64 30.67
C ARG A 393 25.28 -9.59 31.74
#